data_7b495770e2149c4456e1ca2bc1e200ec
#
_entry.id   7b495770e2149c4456e1ca2bc1e200ec
#
_cell.length_a   1.000
_cell.length_b   1.000
_cell.length_c   1.000
_cell.angle_alpha   90.00
_cell.angle_beta   90.00
_cell.angle_gamma   90.00
#
_symmetry.space_group_name_H-M   'P 1'
#
loop_
_entity.id
_entity.type
_entity.pdbx_description
1 polymer ?
#
loop_
_entity_poly.entity_id
_entity_poly.type
_entity_poly.pdbx_seq_one_letter_code
_entity_poly.pdbx_strand_id
1 'polypeptide(L)'
;MKHAAALFDVSALALSGLCLLHCLALPLLAALLPLLGTWSEAEWVVHGLFVLIAAPLTSYALWRAHRHRPLPTALWLLAGTGLALLLAGACGGLGARAETPLTVAGSLALASAHLWNAARRHAH
;
A
#
# COMPACT_ATOMS: atom_id res chain seq x y z
N MET A 1 -9.19 9.99 -21.18
CA MET A 1 -9.62 9.00 -20.16
C MET A 1 -8.56 7.96 -19.83
N LYS A 2 -7.74 7.49 -20.79
CA LYS A 2 -6.62 6.56 -20.53
C LYS A 2 -5.55 7.16 -19.59
N HIS A 3 -5.25 8.45 -19.72
CA HIS A 3 -4.26 9.14 -18.89
C HIS A 3 -4.66 9.24 -17.41
N ALA A 4 -5.94 9.44 -17.10
CA ALA A 4 -6.40 9.51 -15.71
C ALA A 4 -6.29 8.16 -15.00
N ALA A 5 -6.63 7.05 -15.67
CA ALA A 5 -6.48 5.72 -15.10
C ALA A 5 -5.00 5.35 -14.85
N ALA A 6 -4.11 5.75 -15.77
CA ALA A 6 -2.66 5.56 -15.59
C ALA A 6 -2.14 6.38 -14.41
N LEU A 7 -2.59 7.63 -14.24
CA LEU A 7 -2.23 8.47 -13.11
C LEU A 7 -2.64 7.86 -11.77
N PHE A 8 -3.84 7.29 -11.66
CA PHE A 8 -4.29 6.64 -10.42
C PHE A 8 -3.46 5.41 -10.07
N ASP A 9 -3.08 4.58 -11.05
CA ASP A 9 -2.23 3.43 -10.80
C ASP A 9 -0.79 3.83 -10.44
N VAL A 10 -0.23 4.84 -11.13
CA VAL A 10 1.10 5.37 -10.80
C VAL A 10 1.09 5.98 -9.40
N SER A 11 0.04 6.74 -9.05
CA SER A 11 -0.08 7.32 -7.71
C SER A 11 -0.21 6.25 -6.62
N ALA A 12 -0.99 5.20 -6.86
CA ALA A 12 -1.13 4.09 -5.92
C ALA A 12 0.18 3.29 -5.78
N LEU A 13 0.89 3.09 -6.89
CA LEU A 13 2.20 2.42 -6.89
C LEU A 13 3.25 3.26 -6.15
N ALA A 14 3.29 4.57 -6.39
CA ALA A 14 4.18 5.50 -5.70
C ALA A 14 3.89 5.54 -4.20
N LEU A 15 2.62 5.57 -3.80
CA LEU A 15 2.20 5.55 -2.40
C LEU A 15 2.60 4.24 -1.71
N SER A 16 2.43 3.09 -2.39
CA SER A 16 2.86 1.79 -1.87
C SER A 16 4.38 1.71 -1.73
N GLY A 17 5.12 2.25 -2.70
CA GLY A 17 6.58 2.34 -2.65
C GLY A 17 7.08 3.24 -1.52
N LEU A 18 6.43 4.38 -1.29
CA LEU A 18 6.72 5.28 -0.18
C LEU A 18 6.44 4.62 1.17
N CYS A 19 5.31 3.91 1.29
CA CYS A 19 4.98 3.16 2.51
C CYS A 19 6.02 2.08 2.80
N LEU A 20 6.42 1.32 1.78
CA LEU A 20 7.45 0.30 1.89
C LEU A 20 8.80 0.89 2.30
N LEU A 21 9.21 2.00 1.67
CA LEU A 21 10.44 2.72 2.00
C LEU A 21 10.42 3.20 3.46
N HIS A 22 9.30 3.79 3.90
CA HIS A 22 9.11 4.22 5.28
C HIS A 22 9.21 3.05 6.27
N CYS A 23 8.53 1.94 5.99
CA CYS A 23 8.56 0.75 6.86
C CYS A 23 9.94 0.08 6.96
N LEU A 24 10.77 0.20 5.94
CA LEU A 24 12.13 -0.37 5.93
C LEU A 24 13.19 0.62 6.42
N ALA A 25 13.07 1.89 6.05
CA ALA A 25 14.06 2.90 6.37
C ALA A 25 14.00 3.31 7.85
N LEU A 26 12.81 3.45 8.43
CA LEU A 26 12.66 3.88 9.82
C LEU A 26 13.27 2.92 10.85
N PRO A 27 13.03 1.60 10.82
CA PRO A 27 13.68 0.67 11.74
C PRO A 27 15.20 0.67 11.60
N LEU A 28 15.70 0.80 10.36
CA LEU A 28 17.13 0.87 10.10
C LEU A 28 17.74 2.16 10.64
N LEU A 29 17.09 3.31 10.44
CA LEU A 29 17.49 4.60 10.98
C LEU A 29 17.41 4.63 12.51
N ALA A 30 16.36 4.06 13.10
CA ALA A 30 16.22 3.96 14.55
C ALA A 30 17.30 3.07 15.19
N ALA A 31 17.76 2.03 14.49
CA ALA A 31 18.87 1.20 14.93
C ALA A 31 20.22 1.91 14.85
N LEU A 32 20.37 2.84 13.89
CA LEU A 32 21.60 3.61 13.67
C LEU A 32 21.68 4.89 14.50
N LEU A 33 20.54 5.50 14.84
CA LEU A 33 20.42 6.79 15.51
C LEU A 33 19.45 6.70 16.71
N PRO A 34 19.97 6.45 17.93
CA PRO A 34 19.10 6.32 19.13
C PRO A 34 18.27 7.58 19.45
N LEU A 35 18.64 8.74 18.87
CA LEU A 35 17.89 10.00 19.01
C LEU A 35 16.56 10.01 18.23
N LEU A 36 16.34 9.08 17.28
CA LEU A 36 15.11 8.97 16.50
C LEU A 36 14.04 8.07 17.19
N GLY A 37 14.35 7.48 18.33
CA GLY A 37 13.42 6.62 19.06
C GLY A 37 12.11 7.32 19.50
N THR A 38 12.11 8.65 19.57
CA THR A 38 10.91 9.45 19.88
C THR A 38 9.92 9.54 18.71
N TRP A 39 10.34 9.19 17.48
CA TRP A 39 9.48 9.23 16.30
C TRP A 39 8.63 7.95 16.13
N SER A 40 8.95 6.90 16.87
CA SER A 40 8.19 5.65 16.84
C SER A 40 6.75 5.79 17.35
N GLU A 41 6.51 6.79 18.22
CA GLU A 41 5.16 7.05 18.74
C GLU A 41 4.19 7.61 17.69
N ALA A 42 4.70 8.23 16.60
CA ALA A 42 3.89 8.76 15.51
C ALA A 42 3.71 7.77 14.36
N GLU A 43 4.31 6.59 14.43
CA GLU A 43 4.33 5.62 13.33
C GLU A 43 2.92 5.14 12.94
N TRP A 44 2.05 4.93 13.93
CA TRP A 44 0.64 4.56 13.70
C TRP A 44 -0.14 5.64 12.93
N VAL A 45 0.17 6.93 13.15
CA VAL A 45 -0.45 8.05 12.42
C VAL A 45 -0.05 8.01 10.96
N VAL A 46 1.23 7.78 10.70
CA VAL A 46 1.76 7.70 9.33
C VAL A 46 1.16 6.52 8.59
N HIS A 47 1.14 5.33 9.21
CA HIS A 47 0.49 4.16 8.62
C HIS A 47 -1.01 4.36 8.42
N GLY A 48 -1.69 4.98 9.37
CA GLY A 48 -3.11 5.34 9.26
C GLY A 48 -3.39 6.28 8.08
N LEU A 49 -2.55 7.29 7.87
CA LEU A 49 -2.65 8.19 6.72
C LEU A 49 -2.43 7.45 5.40
N PHE A 50 -1.44 6.55 5.32
CA PHE A 50 -1.23 5.73 4.13
C PHE A 50 -2.46 4.88 3.80
N VAL A 51 -3.06 4.24 4.79
CA VAL A 51 -4.28 3.43 4.60
C VAL A 51 -5.45 4.31 4.17
N LEU A 52 -5.63 5.46 4.81
CA LEU A 52 -6.71 6.41 4.52
C LEU A 52 -6.66 6.90 3.06
N ILE A 53 -5.47 7.08 2.51
CA ILE A 53 -5.27 7.51 1.13
C ILE A 53 -5.29 6.29 0.19
N ALA A 54 -4.63 5.20 0.55
CA ALA A 54 -4.51 4.01 -0.29
C ALA A 54 -5.85 3.32 -0.54
N ALA A 55 -6.72 3.23 0.47
CA ALA A 55 -7.98 2.52 0.35
C ALA A 55 -8.92 3.13 -0.72
N PRO A 56 -9.24 4.45 -0.69
CA PRO A 56 -10.09 5.04 -1.73
C PRO A 56 -9.39 5.08 -3.09
N LEU A 57 -8.08 5.33 -3.13
CA LEU A 57 -7.33 5.39 -4.38
C LEU A 57 -7.31 4.02 -5.07
N THR A 58 -7.02 2.95 -4.34
CA THR A 58 -7.04 1.57 -4.85
C THR A 58 -8.44 1.14 -5.28
N SER A 59 -9.44 1.39 -4.44
CA SER A 59 -10.82 1.04 -4.72
C SER A 59 -11.31 1.72 -6.00
N TYR A 60 -11.04 2.99 -6.16
CA TYR A 60 -11.39 3.76 -7.35
C TYR A 60 -10.63 3.26 -8.60
N ALA A 61 -9.33 3.06 -8.49
CA ALA A 61 -8.50 2.61 -9.60
C ALA A 61 -8.95 1.23 -10.13
N LEU A 62 -9.21 0.28 -9.24
CA LEU A 62 -9.66 -1.07 -9.60
C LEU A 62 -11.11 -1.07 -10.09
N TRP A 63 -12.02 -0.33 -9.45
CA TRP A 63 -13.39 -0.18 -9.91
C TRP A 63 -13.45 0.40 -11.32
N ARG A 64 -12.69 1.46 -11.59
CA ARG A 64 -12.60 2.06 -12.92
C ARG A 64 -12.02 1.09 -13.95
N ALA A 65 -10.95 0.36 -13.60
CA ALA A 65 -10.37 -0.66 -14.48
C ALA A 65 -11.38 -1.77 -14.79
N HIS A 66 -12.12 -2.24 -13.78
CA HIS A 66 -13.16 -3.26 -13.91
C HIS A 66 -14.29 -2.84 -14.85
N ARG A 67 -14.68 -1.55 -14.81
CA ARG A 67 -15.71 -0.99 -15.70
C ARG A 67 -15.32 -1.03 -17.17
N HIS A 68 -14.03 -0.92 -17.47
CA HIS A 68 -13.53 -0.99 -18.85
C HIS A 68 -13.22 -2.43 -19.30
N ARG A 69 -12.77 -3.26 -18.39
CA ARG A 69 -12.43 -4.66 -18.62
C ARG A 69 -12.54 -5.45 -17.32
N PRO A 70 -13.40 -6.48 -17.27
CA PRO A 70 -13.55 -7.26 -16.06
C PRO A 70 -12.21 -7.73 -15.50
N LEU A 71 -11.97 -7.42 -14.22
CA LEU A 71 -10.77 -7.83 -13.52
C LEU A 71 -10.95 -9.25 -12.96
N PRO A 72 -9.90 -10.07 -12.97
CA PRO A 72 -9.96 -11.39 -12.36
C PRO A 72 -10.16 -11.28 -10.85
N THR A 73 -10.89 -12.22 -10.29
CA THR A 73 -11.14 -12.31 -8.83
C THR A 73 -9.84 -12.32 -8.03
N ALA A 74 -8.80 -12.97 -8.56
CA ALA A 74 -7.47 -13.00 -7.92
C ALA A 74 -6.87 -11.61 -7.71
N LEU A 75 -7.11 -10.67 -8.62
CA LEU A 75 -6.61 -9.30 -8.50
C LEU A 75 -7.36 -8.55 -7.38
N TRP A 76 -8.67 -8.75 -7.26
CA TRP A 76 -9.48 -8.20 -6.16
C TRP A 76 -9.05 -8.76 -4.81
N LEU A 77 -8.79 -10.08 -4.75
CA LEU A 77 -8.32 -10.74 -3.53
C LEU A 77 -6.93 -10.23 -3.14
N LEU A 78 -6.03 -10.06 -4.09
CA LEU A 78 -4.68 -9.54 -3.85
C LEU A 78 -4.73 -8.12 -3.30
N ALA A 79 -5.51 -7.24 -3.92
CA ALA A 79 -5.67 -5.86 -3.47
C ALA A 79 -6.38 -5.77 -2.11
N GLY A 80 -7.44 -6.55 -1.91
CA GLY A 80 -8.19 -6.62 -0.65
C GLY A 80 -7.33 -7.14 0.49
N THR A 81 -6.54 -8.18 0.26
CA THR A 81 -5.57 -8.71 1.24
C THR A 81 -4.51 -7.67 1.57
N GLY A 82 -3.97 -6.97 0.56
CA GLY A 82 -3.01 -5.88 0.77
C GLY A 82 -3.56 -4.78 1.66
N LEU A 83 -4.79 -4.31 1.39
CA LEU A 83 -5.45 -3.29 2.22
C LEU A 83 -5.75 -3.80 3.63
N ALA A 84 -6.18 -5.05 3.78
CA ALA A 84 -6.46 -5.65 5.09
C ALA A 84 -5.19 -5.76 5.96
N LEU A 85 -4.07 -6.15 5.35
CA LEU A 85 -2.77 -6.21 6.04
C LEU A 85 -2.26 -4.83 6.44
N LEU A 86 -2.41 -3.82 5.57
CA LEU A 86 -2.07 -2.42 5.89
C LEU A 86 -2.92 -1.90 7.04
N LEU A 87 -4.22 -2.18 7.03
CA LEU A 87 -5.14 -1.78 8.09
C LEU A 87 -4.79 -2.47 9.40
N ALA A 88 -4.51 -3.76 9.38
CA ALA A 88 -4.11 -4.52 10.56
C ALA A 88 -2.80 -3.97 11.17
N GLY A 89 -1.83 -3.61 10.32
CA GLY A 89 -0.60 -2.96 10.77
C GLY A 89 -0.85 -1.56 11.35
N ALA A 90 -1.74 -0.77 10.74
CA ALA A 90 -2.04 0.58 11.19
C ALA A 90 -2.84 0.63 12.50
N CYS A 91 -3.62 -0.39 12.83
CA CYS A 91 -4.42 -0.43 14.05
C CYS A 91 -3.61 -0.61 15.35
N GLY A 92 -2.31 -0.95 15.26
CA GLY A 92 -1.41 -1.03 16.42
C GLY A 92 -1.73 -2.11 17.47
N GLY A 93 -2.82 -2.86 17.28
CA GLY A 93 -3.32 -3.83 18.25
C GLY A 93 -2.50 -5.13 18.38
N LEU A 94 -1.57 -5.37 17.45
CA LEU A 94 -0.79 -6.60 17.38
C LEU A 94 0.66 -6.43 17.90
N GLY A 95 0.99 -5.20 18.34
CA GLY A 95 2.32 -4.85 18.84
C GLY A 95 3.33 -4.54 17.72
N ALA A 96 4.33 -3.72 18.06
CA ALA A 96 5.34 -3.21 17.10
C ALA A 96 6.06 -4.29 16.28
N ARG A 97 6.23 -5.50 16.84
CA ARG A 97 6.87 -6.62 16.12
C ARG A 97 6.05 -7.13 14.94
N ALA A 98 4.71 -7.01 15.00
CA ALA A 98 3.82 -7.46 13.95
C ALA A 98 3.48 -6.35 12.94
N GLU A 99 3.52 -5.10 13.35
CA GLU A 99 3.16 -3.94 12.51
C GLU A 99 4.03 -3.85 11.25
N THR A 100 5.35 -3.86 11.40
CA THR A 100 6.29 -3.75 10.27
C THR A 100 6.10 -4.87 9.23
N PRO A 101 6.09 -6.18 9.58
CA PRO A 101 5.90 -7.22 8.57
C PRO A 101 4.51 -7.18 7.93
N LEU A 102 3.46 -6.78 8.66
CA LEU A 102 2.12 -6.62 8.11
C LEU A 102 2.05 -5.49 7.08
N THR A 103 2.63 -4.33 7.40
CA THR A 103 2.64 -3.19 6.48
C THR A 103 3.53 -3.44 5.27
N VAL A 104 4.67 -4.11 5.42
CA VAL A 104 5.53 -4.53 4.31
C VAL A 104 4.78 -5.52 3.41
N ALA A 105 4.19 -6.57 3.96
CA ALA A 105 3.44 -7.55 3.19
C ALA A 105 2.23 -6.93 2.47
N GLY A 106 1.49 -6.05 3.16
CA GLY A 106 0.36 -5.32 2.61
C GLY A 106 0.76 -4.40 1.46
N SER A 107 1.86 -3.65 1.61
CA SER A 107 2.40 -2.78 0.57
C SER A 107 2.87 -3.55 -0.66
N LEU A 108 3.53 -4.69 -0.47
CA LEU A 108 3.97 -5.56 -1.57
C LEU A 108 2.77 -6.16 -2.32
N ALA A 109 1.76 -6.63 -1.59
CA ALA A 109 0.53 -7.18 -2.20
C ALA A 109 -0.19 -6.11 -3.02
N LEU A 110 -0.31 -4.90 -2.47
CA LEU A 110 -0.97 -3.78 -3.14
C LEU A 110 -0.19 -3.31 -4.38
N ALA A 111 1.13 -3.16 -4.26
CA ALA A 111 1.99 -2.83 -5.39
C ALA A 111 1.89 -3.88 -6.50
N SER A 112 1.89 -5.17 -6.14
CA SER A 112 1.72 -6.27 -7.09
C SER A 112 0.37 -6.21 -7.80
N ALA A 113 -0.72 -5.90 -7.09
CA ALA A 113 -2.04 -5.74 -7.69
C ALA A 113 -2.06 -4.58 -8.71
N HIS A 114 -1.46 -3.44 -8.38
CA HIS A 114 -1.38 -2.29 -9.28
C HIS A 114 -0.48 -2.54 -10.49
N LEU A 115 0.67 -3.18 -10.30
CA LEU A 115 1.54 -3.60 -11.40
C LEU A 115 0.83 -4.57 -12.34
N TRP A 116 0.13 -5.57 -11.79
CA TRP A 116 -0.64 -6.50 -12.60
C TRP A 116 -1.75 -5.79 -13.37
N ASN A 117 -2.49 -4.89 -12.73
CA ASN A 117 -3.51 -4.09 -13.38
C ASN A 117 -2.92 -3.21 -14.51
N ALA A 118 -1.76 -2.60 -14.27
CA ALA A 118 -1.05 -1.80 -15.27
C ALA A 118 -0.57 -2.66 -16.45
N ALA A 119 0.06 -3.82 -16.18
CA ALA A 119 0.52 -4.74 -17.21
C ALA A 119 -0.61 -5.22 -18.12
N ARG A 120 -1.80 -5.48 -17.58
CA ARG A 120 -3.00 -5.85 -18.35
C ARG A 120 -3.46 -4.77 -19.32
N ARG A 121 -3.16 -3.50 -19.05
CA ARG A 121 -3.51 -2.40 -19.95
C ARG A 121 -2.53 -2.24 -21.12
N HIS A 122 -1.29 -2.64 -20.92
CA HIS A 122 -0.24 -2.57 -21.93
C HIS A 122 -0.20 -3.83 -22.84
N ALA A 123 -0.84 -4.93 -22.44
CA ALA A 123 -0.86 -6.18 -23.21
C ALA A 123 -1.82 -6.14 -24.42
N HIS A 124 -2.29 -4.99 -24.77
CA HIS A 124 -3.10 -4.68 -25.99
C HIS A 124 -2.75 -3.29 -26.50
#